data_13bf1d03a925ae3b5d01b5921f721186
#
_entry.id   13bf1d03a925ae3b5d01b5921f721186
#
_cell.length_a   1.000
_cell.length_b   1.000
_cell.length_c   1.000
_cell.angle_alpha   90.00
_cell.angle_beta   90.00
_cell.angle_gamma   90.00
#
_symmetry.space_group_name_H-M   'P 1'
#
loop_
_entity.id
_entity.type
_entity.pdbx_description
1 polymer ?
#
loop_
_entity_poly.entity_id
_entity_poly.type
_entity_poly.pdbx_seq_one_letter_code
_entity_poly.pdbx_strand_id
1 'polypeptide(L)' 'MNYVYSLKCEDGFYVGCTDDIYARLERHQKGHVPATAGRRPVQLELYVAIEDRFKAFAFEKYLKSGSGRAFLKKHF' A
#
# COMPACT_ATOMS: atom_id res chain seq x y z
N MET A 1 14.44 1.41 6.98
CA MET A 1 13.86 0.86 5.74
C MET A 1 12.48 1.43 5.53
N ASN A 2 12.13 1.71 4.29
CA ASN A 2 10.80 2.21 3.93
C ASN A 2 10.09 1.15 3.11
N TYR A 3 8.82 0.92 3.41
CA TYR A 3 8.03 -0.10 2.74
C TYR A 3 6.92 0.55 1.95
N VAL A 4 6.91 0.32 0.64
CA VAL A 4 5.77 0.66 -0.21
C VAL A 4 4.96 -0.61 -0.36
N TYR A 5 3.68 -0.54 -0.04
CA TYR A 5 2.84 -1.74 0.03
C TYR A 5 1.52 -1.54 -0.70
N SER A 6 0.96 -2.65 -1.13
CA SER A 6 -0.37 -2.69 -1.73
C SER A 6 -1.26 -3.61 -0.90
N LEU A 7 -2.43 -3.11 -0.54
CA LEU A 7 -3.47 -3.88 0.13
C LEU A 7 -4.57 -4.21 -0.85
N LYS A 8 -5.05 -5.43 -0.80
CA LYS A 8 -6.30 -5.81 -1.45
C LYS A 8 -7.42 -5.46 -0.50
N CYS A 9 -8.33 -4.60 -0.94
CA CYS A 9 -9.51 -4.19 -0.20
C CYS A 9 -10.75 -4.81 -0.82
N GLU A 10 -11.90 -4.62 -0.17
CA GLU A 10 -13.16 -5.14 -0.70
C GLU A 10 -13.46 -4.59 -2.10
N ASP A 11 -13.13 -3.34 -2.35
CA ASP A 11 -13.47 -2.62 -3.58
C ASP A 11 -12.28 -2.32 -4.49
N GLY A 12 -11.13 -2.96 -4.26
CA GLY A 12 -9.93 -2.74 -5.09
C GLY A 12 -8.67 -2.71 -4.26
N PHE A 13 -7.72 -1.84 -4.65
CA PHE A 13 -6.42 -1.77 -4.01
C PHE A 13 -6.20 -0.45 -3.30
N TYR A 14 -5.35 -0.48 -2.28
CA TYR A 14 -4.84 0.71 -1.62
C TYR A 14 -3.31 0.62 -1.57
N VAL A 15 -2.63 1.70 -1.94
CA VAL A 15 -1.17 1.78 -1.90
C VAL A 15 -0.75 2.77 -0.83
N GLY A 16 0.21 2.37 -0.01
CA GLY A 16 0.74 3.22 1.04
C GLY A 16 2.25 3.05 1.21
N CYS A 17 2.81 3.86 2.09
CA CYS A 17 4.23 3.81 2.44
C CYS A 17 4.37 3.96 3.95
N THR A 18 5.26 3.18 4.54
CA THR A 18 5.48 3.20 5.99
C THR A 18 6.90 2.74 6.30
N ASP A 19 7.41 3.13 7.45
CA ASP A 19 8.67 2.59 7.98
C ASP A 19 8.45 1.37 8.88
N ASP A 20 7.19 1.05 9.21
CA ASP A 20 6.83 -0.10 10.03
C ASP A 20 5.61 -0.81 9.42
N ILE A 21 5.89 -1.83 8.61
CA ILE A 21 4.84 -2.51 7.85
C ILE A 21 3.86 -3.26 8.77
N TYR A 22 4.35 -3.88 9.84
CA TYR A 22 3.49 -4.65 10.74
C TYR A 22 2.54 -3.76 11.50
N ALA A 23 3.04 -2.67 12.08
CA ALA A 23 2.22 -1.72 12.82
C ALA A 23 1.18 -1.06 11.91
N ARG A 24 1.59 -0.68 10.69
CA ARG A 24 0.68 -0.04 9.75
C ARG A 24 -0.42 -1.01 9.29
N LEU A 25 -0.07 -2.26 9.00
CA LEU A 25 -1.04 -3.27 8.60
C LEU A 25 -2.07 -3.51 9.70
N GLU A 26 -1.61 -3.60 10.95
CA GLU A 26 -2.52 -3.74 12.10
C GLU A 26 -3.50 -2.57 12.19
N ARG A 27 -3.02 -1.34 11.98
CA ARG A 27 -3.88 -0.16 11.98
C ARG A 27 -4.94 -0.22 10.88
N HIS A 28 -4.56 -0.67 9.68
CA HIS A 28 -5.53 -0.87 8.58
C HIS A 28 -6.59 -1.89 8.97
N GLN A 29 -6.18 -3.02 9.54
CA GLN A 29 -7.09 -4.09 9.90
C GLN A 29 -8.06 -3.67 11.01
N LYS A 30 -7.63 -2.82 11.93
CA LYS A 30 -8.46 -2.29 13.00
C LYS A 30 -9.35 -1.11 12.57
N GLY A 31 -9.23 -0.65 11.34
CA GLY A 31 -10.00 0.48 10.85
C GLY A 31 -9.51 1.83 11.33
N HIS A 32 -8.24 1.93 11.74
CA HIS A 32 -7.65 3.18 12.25
C HIS A 32 -7.07 4.05 11.14
N VAL A 33 -7.07 3.58 9.89
CA VAL A 33 -6.63 4.37 8.74
C VAL A 33 -7.87 4.81 7.98
N PRO A 34 -8.20 6.11 7.97
CA PRO A 34 -9.45 6.59 7.37
C PRO A 34 -9.62 6.17 5.91
N ALA A 35 -8.53 6.14 5.14
CA ALA A 35 -8.59 5.80 3.73
C ALA A 35 -9.10 4.38 3.46
N THR A 36 -8.93 3.44 4.41
CA THR A 36 -9.32 2.05 4.23
C THR A 36 -10.37 1.56 5.24
N ALA A 37 -10.73 2.39 6.20
CA ALA A 37 -11.65 1.97 7.28
C ALA A 37 -12.98 1.44 6.74
N GLY A 38 -13.54 2.06 5.71
CA GLY A 38 -14.78 1.64 5.07
C GLY A 38 -14.60 0.62 3.96
N ARG A 39 -13.37 0.14 3.75
CA ARG A 39 -13.03 -0.78 2.66
C ARG A 39 -12.50 -2.11 3.15
N ARG A 40 -12.70 -2.38 4.44
CA ARG A 40 -12.31 -3.66 5.03
C ARG A 40 -13.26 -4.79 4.58
N PRO A 41 -12.80 -6.04 4.54
CA PRO A 41 -11.50 -6.51 5.02
C PRO A 41 -10.36 -6.10 4.08
N VAL A 42 -9.16 -5.97 4.63
CA VAL A 42 -7.96 -5.66 3.87
C VAL A 42 -6.95 -6.79 4.03
N GLN A 43 -6.16 -7.01 2.99
CA GLN A 43 -5.15 -8.06 2.97
C GLN A 43 -3.90 -7.52 2.30
N LEU A 44 -2.75 -7.76 2.92
CA LEU A 44 -1.47 -7.39 2.32
C LEU A 44 -1.25 -8.23 1.08
N GLU A 45 -1.08 -7.58 -0.07
CA GLU A 45 -0.85 -8.26 -1.33
C GLU A 45 0.64 -8.33 -1.67
N LEU A 46 1.33 -7.20 -1.49
CA LEU A 46 2.77 -7.14 -1.71
C LEU A 46 3.35 -5.94 -0.98
N TYR A 47 4.64 -5.99 -0.74
CA TYR A 47 5.38 -4.82 -0.31
C TYR A 47 6.78 -4.86 -0.90
N VAL A 48 7.38 -3.67 -1.04
CA VAL A 48 8.74 -3.50 -1.50
C VAL A 48 9.50 -2.69 -0.46
N ALA A 49 10.61 -3.22 0.02
CA ALA A 49 11.46 -2.55 0.99
C ALA A 49 12.49 -1.69 0.23
N ILE A 50 12.50 -0.40 0.49
CA ILE A 50 13.36 0.56 -0.19
C ILE A 50 14.10 1.36 0.87
N GLU A 51 15.43 1.35 0.80
CA GLU A 51 16.26 2.03 1.80
C GLU A 51 16.11 3.54 1.72
N ASP A 52 16.14 4.11 0.52
CA ASP A 52 16.05 5.54 0.29
C ASP A 52 14.60 6.02 0.39
N ARG A 53 14.33 6.93 1.34
CA ARG A 53 12.98 7.42 1.59
C ARG A 53 12.38 8.16 0.39
N PHE A 54 13.19 8.93 -0.33
CA PHE A 54 12.71 9.68 -1.49
C PHE A 54 12.36 8.75 -2.64
N LYS A 55 13.15 7.69 -2.85
CA LYS A 55 12.83 6.67 -3.85
C LYS A 55 11.56 5.92 -3.48
N ALA A 56 11.36 5.65 -2.18
CA ALA A 56 10.13 5.01 -1.71
C ALA A 56 8.90 5.87 -2.00
N PHE A 57 8.96 7.16 -1.70
CA PHE A 57 7.85 8.08 -1.98
C PHE A 57 7.59 8.19 -3.48
N ALA A 58 8.63 8.23 -4.31
CA ALA A 58 8.47 8.27 -5.76
C ALA A 58 7.79 7.01 -6.27
N PHE A 59 8.15 5.84 -5.74
CA PHE A 59 7.54 4.57 -6.12
C PHE A 59 6.09 4.49 -5.67
N GLU A 60 5.77 4.94 -4.47
CA GLU A 60 4.39 5.03 -4.00
C GLU A 60 3.55 5.90 -4.94
N LYS A 61 4.07 7.07 -5.29
CA LYS A 61 3.39 7.99 -6.20
C LYS A 61 3.16 7.34 -7.56
N TYR A 62 4.17 6.63 -8.07
CA TYR A 62 4.05 5.90 -9.33
C TYR A 62 2.93 4.86 -9.27
N LEU A 63 2.89 4.06 -8.20
CA LEU A 63 1.87 3.02 -8.07
C LEU A 63 0.45 3.58 -7.96
N LYS A 64 0.31 4.82 -7.51
CA LYS A 64 -1.00 5.50 -7.44
C LYS A 64 -1.39 6.15 -8.76
N SER A 65 -0.47 6.24 -9.73
CA SER A 65 -0.77 6.77 -11.07
C SER A 65 -1.51 5.74 -11.91
N GLY A 66 -2.04 6.18 -13.05
CA GLY A 66 -2.70 5.27 -13.98
C GLY A 66 -1.80 4.15 -14.46
N SER A 67 -0.53 4.47 -14.77
CA SER A 67 0.47 3.46 -15.18
C SER A 67 0.78 2.48 -14.08
N GLY A 68 0.93 2.95 -12.85
CA GLY A 68 1.20 2.09 -11.70
C GLY A 68 0.02 1.19 -11.36
N ARG A 69 -1.19 1.70 -11.46
CA ARG A 69 -2.40 0.89 -11.27
C ARG A 69 -2.51 -0.21 -12.31
N ALA A 70 -2.19 0.11 -13.56
CA ALA A 70 -2.17 -0.89 -14.64
C ALA A 70 -1.11 -1.95 -14.37
N PHE A 71 0.07 -1.53 -13.89
CA PHE A 71 1.14 -2.45 -13.51
C PHE A 71 0.70 -3.43 -12.42
N LEU A 72 0.07 -2.93 -11.36
CA LEU A 72 -0.42 -3.77 -10.26
C LEU A 72 -1.49 -4.74 -10.75
N LYS A 73 -2.43 -4.25 -11.54
CA LYS A 73 -3.52 -5.07 -12.07
C LYS A 73 -3.01 -6.17 -12.98
N LYS A 74 -1.98 -5.88 -13.79
CA LYS A 74 -1.40 -6.84 -14.73
C LYS A 74 -0.60 -7.92 -14.03
N HIS A 75 0.16 -7.58 -12.98
CA HIS A 75 1.14 -8.48 -12.38
C HIS A 75 0.70 -9.07 -11.04
N PHE A 76 -0.29 -8.52 -10.43
CA PHE A 76 -0.81 -8.94 -9.15
C PHE A 76 -2.33 -8.89 -9.15
#